data_8d7991805c6877a3b2ed12eda02dd921
#
_entry.id   8d7991805c6877a3b2ed12eda02dd921
#
_cell.length_a   1.000
_cell.length_b   1.000
_cell.length_c   1.000
_cell.angle_alpha   90.00
_cell.angle_beta   90.00
_cell.angle_gamma   90.00
#
_symmetry.space_group_name_H-M   'P 1'
#
loop_
_entity.id
_entity.type
_entity.pdbx_description
1 polymer ?
#
loop_
_entity_poly.entity_id
_entity_poly.type
_entity_poly.pdbx_seq_one_letter_code
_entity_poly.pdbx_strand_id
1 'polypeptide(L)'
;MLLHESKTPHNVGHHARPTSHAARQLDFDVVIATRNRPEALALSIPLILGQSRQPKKLIVIDSSDDHASVAETVASLTAGWNGQVTVEHASPGVTQQRNRGLAHVESEIVFLPDDDSLFHPGVSEAIMRVYELDAEGCIAGVCAADAREPPPGVQATERYEMTFEHKFHASVTRYRNRLERRFNALTPTMYIGALLRSRAEPLDWFEAENCVLVESMTGYRMSFRTAVIRVNRFDETLRAYALNEDLDASFAAMRHGALVGARNARIYHHRFPGGRGDPYMLGAMRVLNRSYVTLKHVHDAGLAPAEADRARRLVRQFYRLKVLSCLPRLYRRASRDELRGVFAALDGLRAMLHAPREDLPRIYSETEARVRARQSGRPS
;
A
#
# COMPACT_ATOMS: atom_id res chain seq x y z
N MET A 1 -16.20 -40.36 55.07
CA MET A 1 -14.74 -40.52 55.07
C MET A 1 -14.24 -40.05 53.69
N LEU A 2 -14.02 -38.75 53.57
CA LEU A 2 -13.66 -38.09 52.33
C LEU A 2 -12.29 -37.45 52.53
N LEU A 3 -11.31 -37.89 51.77
CA LEU A 3 -9.95 -37.34 51.75
C LEU A 3 -9.90 -36.13 50.83
N HIS A 4 -9.51 -34.99 51.41
CA HIS A 4 -9.15 -33.76 50.68
C HIS A 4 -7.75 -33.92 50.13
N GLU A 5 -7.59 -33.87 48.79
CA GLU A 5 -6.30 -33.64 48.14
C GLU A 5 -6.10 -32.15 47.96
N SER A 6 -5.06 -31.60 48.58
CA SER A 6 -4.58 -30.23 48.45
C SER A 6 -3.82 -30.06 47.13
N LYS A 7 -4.33 -29.19 46.24
CA LYS A 7 -3.58 -28.72 45.07
C LYS A 7 -2.58 -27.64 45.50
N THR A 8 -1.32 -27.94 45.39
CA THR A 8 -0.21 -26.97 45.43
C THR A 8 -0.28 -25.98 44.28
N PRO A 9 -0.03 -24.67 44.51
CA PRO A 9 0.01 -23.69 43.43
C PRO A 9 1.29 -23.85 42.59
N HIS A 10 1.12 -24.01 41.29
CA HIS A 10 2.21 -23.94 40.37
C HIS A 10 2.87 -22.54 40.38
N ASN A 11 4.14 -22.54 40.71
CA ASN A 11 5.03 -21.40 40.70
C ASN A 11 5.19 -20.92 39.25
N VAL A 12 4.59 -19.76 38.91
CA VAL A 12 4.78 -19.08 37.64
C VAL A 12 6.19 -18.48 37.67
N GLY A 13 7.10 -19.16 37.02
CA GLY A 13 8.45 -18.66 36.86
C GLY A 13 8.47 -17.26 36.24
N HIS A 14 9.05 -16.31 36.96
CA HIS A 14 9.44 -15.02 36.41
C HIS A 14 10.39 -15.27 35.23
N HIS A 15 9.89 -15.15 34.00
CA HIS A 15 10.75 -15.06 32.84
C HIS A 15 11.64 -13.83 32.99
N ALA A 16 12.94 -14.08 33.14
CA ALA A 16 13.96 -13.07 33.18
C ALA A 16 13.83 -12.13 31.98
N ARG A 17 13.89 -10.81 32.23
CA ARG A 17 14.03 -9.82 31.15
C ARG A 17 15.21 -10.25 30.27
N PRO A 18 15.05 -10.27 28.95
CA PRO A 18 16.16 -10.59 28.06
C PRO A 18 17.27 -9.57 28.33
N THR A 19 18.45 -10.08 28.66
CA THR A 19 19.70 -9.35 28.76
C THR A 19 19.86 -8.51 27.48
N SER A 20 20.25 -7.25 27.61
CA SER A 20 20.47 -6.30 26.53
C SER A 20 21.48 -6.87 25.53
N HIS A 21 21.02 -7.61 24.54
CA HIS A 21 21.76 -7.69 23.29
C HIS A 21 21.72 -6.25 22.74
N ALA A 22 22.90 -5.65 22.56
CA ALA A 22 23.02 -4.38 21.85
C ALA A 22 22.23 -4.56 20.54
N ALA A 23 21.10 -3.82 20.40
CA ALA A 23 20.23 -3.96 19.23
C ALA A 23 21.09 -3.73 17.99
N ARG A 24 21.14 -4.72 17.09
CA ARG A 24 21.91 -4.60 15.84
C ARG A 24 21.34 -3.41 15.06
N GLN A 25 22.14 -2.41 14.82
CA GLN A 25 21.73 -1.29 13.97
C GLN A 25 21.59 -1.80 12.53
N LEU A 26 20.39 -1.71 11.98
CA LEU A 26 20.08 -2.09 10.60
C LEU A 26 20.22 -0.86 9.70
N ASP A 27 20.60 -1.08 8.45
CA ASP A 27 20.62 -0.04 7.42
C ASP A 27 19.35 -0.08 6.55
N PHE A 28 19.03 1.06 5.94
CA PHE A 28 17.91 1.13 5.01
C PHE A 28 18.23 1.99 3.78
N ASP A 29 17.58 1.62 2.68
CA ASP A 29 17.58 2.39 1.44
C ASP A 29 16.16 2.92 1.17
N VAL A 30 16.07 3.96 0.36
CA VAL A 30 14.79 4.54 -0.07
C VAL A 30 14.65 4.41 -1.56
N VAL A 31 13.51 3.91 -2.02
CA VAL A 31 13.13 3.81 -3.44
C VAL A 31 11.91 4.67 -3.69
N ILE A 32 12.02 5.63 -4.61
CA ILE A 32 10.94 6.52 -5.05
C ILE A 32 10.66 6.27 -6.53
N ALA A 33 9.42 5.96 -6.86
CA ALA A 33 8.93 5.94 -8.24
C ALA A 33 8.27 7.28 -8.54
N THR A 34 8.66 7.95 -9.64
CA THR A 34 8.11 9.27 -10.00
C THR A 34 7.81 9.36 -11.50
N ARG A 35 6.92 10.30 -11.87
CA ARG A 35 6.64 10.65 -13.27
C ARG A 35 6.12 12.07 -13.39
N ASN A 36 6.84 12.91 -14.14
CA ASN A 36 6.44 14.30 -14.46
C ASN A 36 6.11 15.15 -13.21
N ARG A 37 6.89 14.99 -12.11
CA ARG A 37 6.64 15.63 -10.81
C ARG A 37 7.93 16.02 -10.07
N PRO A 38 8.87 16.75 -10.71
CA PRO A 38 10.07 17.19 -10.02
C PRO A 38 9.76 18.05 -8.80
N GLU A 39 8.64 18.79 -8.80
CA GLU A 39 8.20 19.61 -7.65
C GLU A 39 7.78 18.76 -6.46
N ALA A 40 7.23 17.57 -6.67
CA ALA A 40 6.90 16.65 -5.57
C ALA A 40 8.19 16.12 -4.92
N LEU A 41 9.19 15.78 -5.73
CA LEU A 41 10.52 15.38 -5.24
C LEU A 41 11.21 16.52 -4.47
N ALA A 42 11.06 17.76 -4.93
CA ALA A 42 11.60 18.94 -4.25
C ALA A 42 11.05 19.14 -2.85
N LEU A 43 9.83 18.64 -2.57
CA LEU A 43 9.24 18.64 -1.23
C LEU A 43 9.63 17.41 -0.41
N SER A 44 9.65 16.24 -1.00
CA SER A 44 9.79 14.97 -0.27
C SER A 44 11.25 14.61 0.05
N ILE A 45 12.18 14.76 -0.90
CA ILE A 45 13.59 14.37 -0.72
C ILE A 45 14.25 15.10 0.46
N PRO A 46 14.13 16.44 0.63
CA PRO A 46 14.74 17.12 1.77
C PRO A 46 14.22 16.62 3.13
N LEU A 47 12.93 16.24 3.20
CA LEU A 47 12.32 15.71 4.43
C LEU A 47 12.79 14.29 4.74
N ILE A 48 13.11 13.50 3.72
CA ILE A 48 13.68 12.15 3.88
C ILE A 48 15.15 12.23 4.30
N LEU A 49 15.94 13.07 3.63
CA LEU A 49 17.37 13.21 3.91
C LEU A 49 17.65 14.02 5.19
N GLY A 50 16.70 14.85 5.63
CA GLY A 50 16.77 15.62 6.89
C GLY A 50 16.39 14.82 8.14
N GLN A 51 16.09 13.53 8.03
CA GLN A 51 15.81 12.68 9.18
C GLN A 51 17.07 12.49 10.05
N SER A 52 16.90 12.32 11.37
CA SER A 52 17.99 12.00 12.31
C SER A 52 18.71 10.71 11.92
N ARG A 53 17.97 9.75 11.36
CA ARG A 53 18.49 8.53 10.77
C ARG A 53 18.29 8.58 9.27
N GLN A 54 19.37 8.72 8.54
CA GLN A 54 19.39 8.88 7.09
C GLN A 54 19.48 7.53 6.37
N PRO A 55 18.94 7.40 5.15
CA PRO A 55 19.15 6.21 4.32
C PRO A 55 20.62 6.11 3.89
N LYS A 56 21.06 4.90 3.56
CA LYS A 56 22.38 4.68 2.91
C LYS A 56 22.34 5.05 1.44
N LYS A 57 21.22 4.77 0.80
CA LYS A 57 21.02 5.02 -0.64
C LYS A 57 19.63 5.59 -0.90
N LEU A 58 19.59 6.62 -1.74
CA LEU A 58 18.36 7.15 -2.36
C LEU A 58 18.31 6.69 -3.81
N ILE A 59 17.27 5.97 -4.19
CA ILE A 59 17.05 5.40 -5.50
C ILE A 59 15.78 6.03 -6.09
N VAL A 60 15.90 6.79 -7.15
CA VAL A 60 14.79 7.43 -7.86
C VAL A 60 14.64 6.76 -9.22
N ILE A 61 13.51 6.10 -9.43
CA ILE A 61 13.14 5.51 -10.72
C ILE A 61 12.12 6.41 -11.39
N ASP A 62 12.56 7.10 -12.39
CA ASP A 62 11.81 8.11 -13.12
C ASP A 62 11.23 7.55 -14.42
N SER A 63 10.00 7.93 -14.73
CA SER A 63 9.37 7.63 -16.03
C SER A 63 8.80 8.89 -16.70
N SER A 64 9.40 10.05 -16.40
CA SER A 64 9.01 11.33 -16.95
C SER A 64 9.35 11.45 -18.43
N ASP A 65 8.59 12.27 -19.10
CA ASP A 65 8.85 12.62 -20.50
C ASP A 65 10.14 13.47 -20.62
N ASP A 66 10.44 14.31 -19.59
CA ASP A 66 11.71 15.02 -19.41
C ASP A 66 12.47 14.43 -18.20
N HIS A 67 13.24 13.40 -18.47
CA HIS A 67 14.11 12.75 -17.47
C HIS A 67 15.26 13.67 -17.00
N ALA A 68 15.80 14.51 -17.88
CA ALA A 68 16.92 15.37 -17.54
C ALA A 68 16.54 16.34 -16.42
N SER A 69 15.38 16.97 -16.49
CA SER A 69 14.84 17.87 -15.45
C SER A 69 14.71 17.17 -14.09
N VAL A 70 14.26 15.91 -14.07
CA VAL A 70 14.15 15.12 -12.83
C VAL A 70 15.55 14.80 -12.28
N ALA A 71 16.49 14.38 -13.13
CA ALA A 71 17.85 14.06 -12.71
C ALA A 71 18.59 15.29 -12.15
N GLU A 72 18.46 16.46 -12.79
CA GLU A 72 19.00 17.73 -12.29
C GLU A 72 18.40 18.13 -10.95
N THR A 73 17.06 17.97 -10.79
CA THR A 73 16.37 18.23 -9.54
C THR A 73 16.93 17.35 -8.42
N VAL A 74 17.03 16.04 -8.65
CA VAL A 74 17.57 15.11 -7.64
C VAL A 74 19.02 15.44 -7.32
N ALA A 75 19.87 15.70 -8.31
CA ALA A 75 21.27 16.07 -8.09
C ALA A 75 21.41 17.34 -7.23
N SER A 76 20.58 18.36 -7.48
CA SER A 76 20.55 19.58 -6.67
C SER A 76 20.13 19.32 -5.24
N LEU A 77 19.09 18.50 -5.01
CA LEU A 77 18.54 18.20 -3.69
C LEU A 77 19.47 17.30 -2.85
N THR A 78 20.34 16.54 -3.51
CA THR A 78 21.27 15.62 -2.84
C THR A 78 22.70 16.20 -2.77
N ALA A 79 22.92 17.42 -3.24
CA ALA A 79 24.23 18.09 -3.18
C ALA A 79 24.68 18.23 -1.70
N GLY A 80 25.84 17.66 -1.37
CA GLY A 80 26.39 17.67 -0.02
C GLY A 80 25.82 16.58 0.93
N TRP A 81 24.90 15.75 0.48
CA TRP A 81 24.53 14.55 1.23
C TRP A 81 25.56 13.43 1.01
N ASN A 82 25.98 12.76 2.08
CA ASN A 82 27.07 11.76 2.04
C ASN A 82 26.62 10.34 1.64
N GLY A 83 25.32 10.11 1.41
CA GLY A 83 24.81 8.81 0.97
C GLY A 83 24.96 8.60 -0.54
N GLN A 84 24.57 7.42 -1.01
CA GLN A 84 24.60 7.08 -2.44
C GLN A 84 23.29 7.51 -3.12
N VAL A 85 23.40 8.02 -4.35
CA VAL A 85 22.24 8.40 -5.17
C VAL A 85 22.23 7.60 -6.45
N THR A 86 21.09 7.04 -6.80
CA THR A 86 20.83 6.40 -8.10
C THR A 86 19.60 7.04 -8.72
N VAL A 87 19.72 7.56 -9.94
CA VAL A 87 18.59 8.03 -10.74
C VAL A 87 18.57 7.23 -12.03
N GLU A 88 17.47 6.56 -12.32
CA GLU A 88 17.33 5.71 -13.50
C GLU A 88 16.03 6.02 -14.23
N HIS A 89 16.09 6.13 -15.57
CA HIS A 89 14.92 6.26 -16.41
C HIS A 89 14.33 4.88 -16.74
N ALA A 90 13.01 4.73 -16.58
CA ALA A 90 12.30 3.50 -16.84
C ALA A 90 10.97 3.74 -17.57
N SER A 91 10.40 2.69 -18.14
CA SER A 91 9.05 2.75 -18.70
C SER A 91 7.99 3.05 -17.63
N PRO A 92 6.91 3.78 -17.97
CA PRO A 92 5.85 4.11 -17.03
C PRO A 92 5.16 2.89 -16.43
N GLY A 93 5.05 2.87 -15.09
CA GLY A 93 4.35 1.83 -14.33
C GLY A 93 4.91 1.70 -12.92
N VAL A 94 4.12 2.05 -11.90
CA VAL A 94 4.60 2.09 -10.51
C VAL A 94 5.16 0.76 -10.02
N THR A 95 4.55 -0.37 -10.39
CA THR A 95 5.03 -1.72 -10.02
C THR A 95 6.38 -2.04 -10.67
N GLN A 96 6.52 -1.70 -11.97
CA GLN A 96 7.77 -1.88 -12.71
C GLN A 96 8.87 -0.97 -12.17
N GLN A 97 8.56 0.32 -11.92
CA GLN A 97 9.52 1.27 -11.36
C GLN A 97 9.99 0.83 -9.97
N ARG A 98 9.09 0.42 -9.07
CA ARG A 98 9.47 -0.09 -7.75
C ARG A 98 10.33 -1.35 -7.84
N ASN A 99 9.98 -2.30 -8.72
CA ASN A 99 10.79 -3.50 -8.95
C ASN A 99 12.18 -3.17 -9.52
N ARG A 100 12.27 -2.16 -10.38
CA ARG A 100 13.55 -1.68 -10.90
C ARG A 100 14.39 -1.08 -9.76
N GLY A 101 13.77 -0.25 -8.93
CA GLY A 101 14.43 0.32 -7.74
C GLY A 101 14.89 -0.74 -6.76
N LEU A 102 14.11 -1.79 -6.52
CA LEU A 102 14.49 -2.91 -5.65
C LEU A 102 15.75 -3.65 -6.12
N ALA A 103 16.09 -3.61 -7.41
CA ALA A 103 17.33 -4.18 -7.93
C ALA A 103 18.57 -3.43 -7.44
N HIS A 104 18.45 -2.13 -7.12
CA HIS A 104 19.54 -1.28 -6.63
C HIS A 104 19.64 -1.22 -5.09
N VAL A 105 18.68 -1.78 -4.37
CA VAL A 105 18.69 -1.80 -2.89
C VAL A 105 19.84 -2.69 -2.41
N GLU A 106 20.55 -2.25 -1.38
CA GLU A 106 21.67 -3.02 -0.77
C GLU A 106 21.45 -3.25 0.73
N SER A 107 20.66 -2.39 1.37
CA SER A 107 20.37 -2.45 2.81
C SER A 107 19.36 -3.55 3.17
N GLU A 108 19.32 -3.93 4.46
CA GLU A 108 18.41 -4.95 4.99
C GLU A 108 16.95 -4.52 4.94
N ILE A 109 16.70 -3.21 5.02
CA ILE A 109 15.37 -2.61 4.99
C ILE A 109 15.26 -1.69 3.78
N VAL A 110 14.09 -1.66 3.17
CA VAL A 110 13.76 -0.71 2.10
C VAL A 110 12.49 0.06 2.42
N PHE A 111 12.56 1.38 2.30
CA PHE A 111 11.40 2.27 2.35
C PHE A 111 10.94 2.56 0.91
N LEU A 112 9.64 2.53 0.69
CA LEU A 112 9.01 2.68 -0.62
C LEU A 112 7.94 3.80 -0.57
N PRO A 113 8.30 5.04 -0.23
CA PRO A 113 7.34 6.15 -0.26
C PRO A 113 6.96 6.51 -1.69
N ASP A 114 5.80 7.15 -1.85
CA ASP A 114 5.48 7.87 -3.09
C ASP A 114 6.28 9.18 -3.18
N ASP A 115 6.38 9.76 -4.37
CA ASP A 115 7.12 11.01 -4.61
C ASP A 115 6.56 12.21 -3.84
N ASP A 116 5.33 12.12 -3.35
CA ASP A 116 4.62 13.15 -2.56
C ASP A 116 4.39 12.74 -1.09
N SER A 117 5.19 11.83 -0.58
CA SER A 117 5.19 11.38 0.82
C SER A 117 6.05 12.29 1.69
N LEU A 118 5.43 13.12 2.51
CA LEU A 118 6.15 14.11 3.32
C LEU A 118 6.36 13.58 4.75
N PHE A 119 7.61 13.31 5.08
CA PHE A 119 8.02 12.74 6.36
C PHE A 119 8.01 13.80 7.47
N HIS A 120 7.35 13.52 8.58
CA HIS A 120 7.56 14.27 9.82
C HIS A 120 8.92 13.93 10.44
N PRO A 121 9.45 14.78 11.32
CA PRO A 121 10.67 14.45 12.07
C PRO A 121 10.53 13.12 12.82
N GLY A 122 11.58 12.29 12.79
CA GLY A 122 11.66 11.01 13.52
C GLY A 122 10.99 9.81 12.85
N VAL A 123 10.49 9.94 11.61
CA VAL A 123 9.86 8.81 10.89
C VAL A 123 10.81 7.65 10.69
N SER A 124 12.01 7.92 10.17
CA SER A 124 12.99 6.86 9.89
C SER A 124 13.43 6.16 11.17
N GLU A 125 13.68 6.92 12.22
CA GLU A 125 14.04 6.38 13.54
C GLU A 125 12.97 5.44 14.08
N ALA A 126 11.71 5.90 14.08
CA ALA A 126 10.59 5.11 14.61
C ALA A 126 10.34 3.82 13.82
N ILE A 127 10.46 3.84 12.49
CA ILE A 127 10.30 2.64 11.66
C ILE A 127 11.47 1.67 11.89
N MET A 128 12.71 2.16 11.86
CA MET A 128 13.89 1.31 12.02
C MET A 128 13.96 0.68 13.41
N ARG A 129 13.52 1.42 14.45
CA ARG A 129 13.40 0.88 15.80
C ARG A 129 12.52 -0.36 15.87
N VAL A 130 11.41 -0.39 15.14
CA VAL A 130 10.52 -1.57 15.06
C VAL A 130 11.25 -2.78 14.49
N TYR A 131 12.02 -2.60 13.40
CA TYR A 131 12.79 -3.69 12.81
C TYR A 131 13.95 -4.17 13.69
N GLU A 132 14.55 -3.28 14.46
CA GLU A 132 15.67 -3.60 15.35
C GLU A 132 15.24 -4.30 16.63
N LEU A 133 14.03 -4.01 17.11
CA LEU A 133 13.43 -4.73 18.25
C LEU A 133 12.95 -6.13 17.88
N ASP A 134 12.69 -6.38 16.59
CA ASP A 134 12.31 -7.68 16.05
C ASP A 134 13.53 -8.57 15.81
N ALA A 135 14.14 -9.03 16.89
CA ALA A 135 15.34 -9.88 16.83
C ALA A 135 15.12 -11.22 16.11
N GLU A 136 13.90 -11.74 16.14
CA GLU A 136 13.54 -13.02 15.53
C GLU A 136 13.14 -12.89 14.05
N GLY A 137 12.99 -11.67 13.53
CA GLY A 137 12.60 -11.44 12.14
C GLY A 137 11.15 -11.78 11.82
N CYS A 138 10.26 -11.71 12.81
CA CYS A 138 8.84 -12.01 12.67
C CYS A 138 8.05 -10.92 11.91
N ILE A 139 8.63 -9.72 11.73
CA ILE A 139 8.00 -8.58 11.06
C ILE A 139 8.49 -8.52 9.61
N ALA A 140 7.58 -8.69 8.67
CA ALA A 140 7.85 -8.61 7.22
C ALA A 140 7.85 -7.17 6.70
N GLY A 141 7.00 -6.29 7.26
CA GLY A 141 6.88 -4.90 6.84
C GLY A 141 6.35 -3.98 7.93
N VAL A 142 6.72 -2.71 7.83
CA VAL A 142 6.28 -1.65 8.74
C VAL A 142 5.73 -0.47 7.96
N CYS A 143 4.58 0.06 8.37
CA CYS A 143 4.07 1.30 7.81
C CYS A 143 3.99 2.42 8.85
N ALA A 144 4.21 3.65 8.39
CA ALA A 144 3.96 4.83 9.18
C ALA A 144 2.46 5.08 9.39
N ALA A 145 2.09 5.89 10.37
CA ALA A 145 0.75 6.44 10.52
C ALA A 145 0.49 7.56 9.50
N ASP A 146 -0.78 7.70 9.09
CA ASP A 146 -1.23 8.82 8.26
C ASP A 146 -1.27 10.13 9.07
N ALA A 147 -0.49 11.12 8.67
CA ALA A 147 -0.51 12.44 9.26
C ALA A 147 -1.65 13.28 8.65
N ARG A 148 -2.40 13.99 9.50
CA ARG A 148 -3.48 14.88 9.04
C ARG A 148 -2.98 16.24 8.57
N GLU A 149 -1.81 16.64 9.03
CA GLU A 149 -1.19 17.93 8.75
C GLU A 149 0.19 17.71 8.14
N PRO A 150 0.66 18.64 7.30
CA PRO A 150 2.00 18.56 6.74
C PRO A 150 3.06 18.69 7.84
N PRO A 151 4.31 18.23 7.59
CA PRO A 151 5.40 18.43 8.51
C PRO A 151 5.74 19.92 8.69
N PRO A 152 6.42 20.30 9.79
CA PRO A 152 6.83 21.68 10.04
C PRO A 152 7.60 22.29 8.86
N GLY A 153 7.28 23.54 8.50
CA GLY A 153 7.93 24.26 7.39
C GLY A 153 7.33 24.00 6.02
N VAL A 154 6.40 23.05 5.88
CA VAL A 154 5.69 22.80 4.64
C VAL A 154 4.28 23.40 4.70
N GLN A 155 3.93 24.21 3.71
CA GLN A 155 2.56 24.71 3.60
C GLN A 155 1.62 23.58 3.16
N ALA A 156 0.48 23.47 3.83
CA ALA A 156 -0.59 22.59 3.34
C ALA A 156 -1.01 23.06 1.94
N THR A 157 -1.16 22.12 1.01
CA THR A 157 -1.90 22.44 -0.22
C THR A 157 -3.24 23.04 0.19
N GLU A 158 -3.59 24.21 -0.38
CA GLU A 158 -4.86 24.89 -0.09
C GLU A 158 -5.98 23.85 -0.10
N ARG A 159 -6.62 23.65 1.04
CA ARG A 159 -7.84 22.85 1.11
C ARG A 159 -8.81 23.54 0.19
N TYR A 160 -9.08 22.90 -0.93
CA TYR A 160 -10.07 23.31 -1.90
C TYR A 160 -11.31 23.81 -1.14
N GLU A 161 -11.54 25.14 -1.12
CA GLU A 161 -12.70 25.72 -0.44
C GLU A 161 -13.96 25.06 -0.98
N MET A 162 -14.71 24.40 -0.09
CA MET A 162 -15.86 23.59 -0.48
C MET A 162 -17.01 24.50 -0.88
N THR A 163 -17.21 24.69 -2.18
CA THR A 163 -18.43 25.33 -2.73
C THR A 163 -19.68 24.56 -2.27
N PHE A 164 -20.86 25.17 -2.41
CA PHE A 164 -22.16 24.56 -2.05
C PHE A 164 -22.36 23.19 -2.72
N GLU A 165 -21.92 23.04 -3.99
CA GLU A 165 -21.88 21.73 -4.68
C GLU A 165 -21.00 20.70 -3.98
N HIS A 166 -19.88 21.14 -3.43
CA HIS A 166 -18.99 20.26 -2.65
C HIS A 166 -19.61 19.86 -1.30
N LYS A 167 -20.41 20.74 -0.66
CA LYS A 167 -21.12 20.42 0.60
C LYS A 167 -22.23 19.39 0.39
N PHE A 168 -23.02 19.53 -0.67
CA PHE A 168 -24.01 18.52 -1.07
C PHE A 168 -23.32 17.21 -1.43
N HIS A 169 -22.23 17.28 -2.19
CA HIS A 169 -21.40 16.13 -2.54
C HIS A 169 -20.74 15.47 -1.32
N ALA A 170 -20.31 16.26 -0.34
CA ALA A 170 -19.78 15.76 0.93
C ALA A 170 -20.86 15.03 1.75
N SER A 171 -22.13 15.42 1.65
CA SER A 171 -23.23 14.72 2.34
C SER A 171 -23.57 13.39 1.69
N VAL A 172 -23.64 13.33 0.35
CA VAL A 172 -23.80 12.10 -0.42
C VAL A 172 -22.56 11.21 -0.23
N THR A 173 -21.37 11.78 -0.21
CA THR A 173 -20.12 11.07 0.05
C THR A 173 -20.05 10.57 1.49
N ARG A 174 -20.54 11.33 2.49
CA ARG A 174 -20.65 10.86 3.89
C ARG A 174 -21.64 9.71 4.04
N TYR A 175 -22.80 9.77 3.36
CA TYR A 175 -23.76 8.67 3.34
C TYR A 175 -23.18 7.44 2.65
N ARG A 176 -22.52 7.63 1.50
CA ARG A 176 -21.76 6.58 0.81
C ARG A 176 -20.67 6.01 1.71
N ASN A 177 -19.83 6.85 2.34
CA ASN A 177 -18.76 6.41 3.22
C ASN A 177 -19.29 5.75 4.51
N ARG A 178 -20.53 6.09 4.95
CA ARG A 178 -21.20 5.39 6.04
C ARG A 178 -21.72 4.03 5.59
N LEU A 179 -22.27 3.95 4.39
CA LEU A 179 -22.62 2.68 3.75
C LEU A 179 -21.37 1.86 3.44
N GLU A 180 -20.36 2.44 2.80
CA GLU A 180 -19.09 1.80 2.53
C GLU A 180 -18.38 1.36 3.81
N ARG A 181 -18.40 2.14 4.90
CA ARG A 181 -17.89 1.69 6.22
C ARG A 181 -18.70 0.55 6.82
N ARG A 182 -20.01 0.57 6.68
CA ARG A 182 -20.87 -0.53 7.12
C ARG A 182 -20.75 -1.76 6.20
N PHE A 183 -20.36 -1.56 4.93
CA PHE A 183 -20.09 -2.58 3.93
C PHE A 183 -18.60 -2.85 3.73
N ASN A 184 -17.69 -1.95 4.13
CA ASN A 184 -16.24 -2.11 4.05
C ASN A 184 -15.71 -3.19 5.01
N ALA A 185 -16.41 -3.47 6.10
CA ALA A 185 -16.20 -4.71 6.86
C ALA A 185 -16.42 -5.98 6.00
N LEU A 186 -16.83 -5.81 4.73
CA LEU A 186 -17.19 -6.87 3.80
C LEU A 186 -16.47 -6.75 2.43
N THR A 187 -15.45 -5.87 2.29
CA THR A 187 -14.68 -5.89 1.03
C THR A 187 -13.82 -7.15 0.96
N PRO A 188 -13.69 -7.73 -0.23
CA PRO A 188 -12.94 -8.98 -0.37
C PRO A 188 -11.47 -8.84 0.06
N THR A 189 -10.83 -7.70 -0.21
CA THR A 189 -9.44 -7.43 0.21
C THR A 189 -9.30 -7.30 1.73
N MET A 190 -10.23 -6.60 2.41
CA MET A 190 -10.21 -6.52 3.87
C MET A 190 -10.42 -7.90 4.52
N TYR A 191 -11.25 -8.73 3.92
CA TYR A 191 -11.44 -10.10 4.41
C TYR A 191 -10.14 -10.91 4.33
N ILE A 192 -9.42 -10.84 3.19
CA ILE A 192 -8.10 -11.49 3.04
C ILE A 192 -7.09 -10.92 4.04
N GLY A 193 -7.02 -9.58 4.15
CA GLY A 193 -6.12 -8.92 5.10
C GLY A 193 -6.36 -9.34 6.55
N ALA A 194 -7.63 -9.39 6.98
CA ALA A 194 -8.00 -9.84 8.32
C ALA A 194 -7.62 -11.30 8.58
N LEU A 195 -7.84 -12.20 7.61
CA LEU A 195 -7.44 -13.60 7.71
C LEU A 195 -5.92 -13.76 7.83
N LEU A 196 -5.16 -13.02 7.03
CA LEU A 196 -3.69 -13.09 7.07
C LEU A 196 -3.15 -12.50 8.37
N ARG A 197 -3.69 -11.34 8.79
CA ARG A 197 -3.31 -10.68 10.05
C ARG A 197 -3.59 -11.57 11.27
N SER A 198 -4.68 -12.35 11.26
CA SER A 198 -5.03 -13.23 12.38
C SER A 198 -4.05 -14.40 12.61
N ARG A 199 -3.08 -14.58 11.72
CA ARG A 199 -2.00 -15.56 11.86
C ARG A 199 -0.83 -15.06 12.70
N ALA A 200 -0.80 -13.77 13.04
CA ALA A 200 0.25 -13.14 13.83
C ALA A 200 -0.30 -12.62 15.15
N GLU A 201 0.49 -12.75 16.21
CA GLU A 201 0.22 -12.18 17.52
C GLU A 201 1.08 -10.94 17.75
N PRO A 202 0.58 -9.93 18.50
CA PRO A 202 1.38 -8.79 18.92
C PRO A 202 2.58 -9.23 19.77
N LEU A 203 3.74 -8.60 19.55
CA LEU A 203 4.92 -8.83 20.38
C LEU A 203 4.82 -8.01 21.68
N ASP A 204 5.44 -8.48 22.76
CA ASP A 204 5.32 -7.89 24.10
C ASP A 204 5.67 -6.39 24.19
N TRP A 205 6.58 -5.94 23.32
CA TRP A 205 7.02 -4.55 23.27
C TRP A 205 6.12 -3.63 22.41
N PHE A 206 5.09 -4.15 21.73
CA PHE A 206 4.23 -3.35 20.83
C PHE A 206 3.57 -2.17 21.52
N GLU A 207 3.06 -2.37 22.74
CA GLU A 207 2.42 -1.28 23.51
C GLU A 207 3.41 -0.18 23.85
N ALA A 208 4.60 -0.55 24.34
CA ALA A 208 5.65 0.41 24.70
C ALA A 208 6.15 1.24 23.51
N GLU A 209 6.21 0.67 22.33
CA GLU A 209 6.64 1.34 21.09
C GLU A 209 5.46 1.92 20.28
N ASN A 210 4.23 1.89 20.82
CA ASN A 210 3.01 2.37 20.18
C ASN A 210 2.79 1.74 18.79
N CYS A 211 2.99 0.42 18.72
CA CYS A 211 2.84 -0.40 17.53
C CYS A 211 1.53 -1.18 17.51
N VAL A 212 1.06 -1.52 16.32
CA VAL A 212 -0.13 -2.38 16.13
C VAL A 212 0.04 -3.29 14.92
N LEU A 213 -0.58 -4.47 14.95
CA LEU A 213 -0.72 -5.29 13.75
C LEU A 213 -1.68 -4.63 12.76
N VAL A 214 -1.33 -4.61 11.47
CA VAL A 214 -2.18 -4.07 10.40
C VAL A 214 -2.53 -5.13 9.36
N GLU A 215 -3.65 -4.95 8.68
CA GLU A 215 -4.14 -5.86 7.64
C GLU A 215 -3.53 -5.57 6.26
N SER A 216 -2.98 -4.38 6.08
CA SER A 216 -2.30 -3.92 4.87
C SER A 216 -1.55 -2.62 5.12
N MET A 217 -0.66 -2.28 4.22
CA MET A 217 0.05 -1.01 4.19
C MET A 217 -0.39 -0.22 2.95
N THR A 218 -0.43 1.11 3.05
CA THR A 218 -0.76 2.00 1.93
C THR A 218 0.53 2.42 1.22
N GLY A 219 0.51 2.46 -0.09
CA GLY A 219 1.67 2.66 -0.97
C GLY A 219 2.62 3.78 -0.58
N TYR A 220 2.08 4.94 -0.16
CA TYR A 220 2.89 6.13 0.17
C TYR A 220 3.68 6.04 1.51
N ARG A 221 3.51 4.99 2.30
CA ARG A 221 4.07 4.89 3.67
C ARG A 221 4.51 3.48 4.08
N MET A 222 4.88 2.66 3.12
CA MET A 222 5.29 1.28 3.38
C MET A 222 6.81 1.12 3.41
N SER A 223 7.26 0.19 4.24
CA SER A 223 8.62 -0.34 4.23
C SER A 223 8.59 -1.85 4.41
N PHE A 224 9.65 -2.52 3.99
CA PHE A 224 9.75 -3.98 4.06
C PHE A 224 11.16 -4.42 4.47
N ARG A 225 11.28 -5.62 5.03
CA ARG A 225 12.55 -6.32 4.96
C ARG A 225 12.87 -6.60 3.49
N THR A 226 14.05 -6.20 3.05
CA THR A 226 14.48 -6.32 1.66
C THR A 226 14.40 -7.77 1.16
N ALA A 227 14.78 -8.74 1.98
CA ALA A 227 14.67 -10.16 1.65
C ALA A 227 13.22 -10.58 1.33
N VAL A 228 12.23 -10.05 2.09
CA VAL A 228 10.82 -10.37 1.89
C VAL A 228 10.29 -9.79 0.57
N ILE A 229 10.52 -8.49 0.34
CA ILE A 229 9.96 -7.84 -0.86
C ILE A 229 10.67 -8.28 -2.15
N ARG A 230 11.94 -8.69 -2.08
CA ARG A 230 12.66 -9.24 -3.24
C ARG A 230 12.12 -10.58 -3.71
N VAL A 231 11.71 -11.45 -2.80
CA VAL A 231 11.09 -12.74 -3.14
C VAL A 231 9.71 -12.54 -3.78
N ASN A 232 8.92 -11.64 -3.21
CA ASN A 232 7.54 -11.44 -3.65
C ASN A 232 7.43 -10.46 -4.84
N ARG A 233 8.25 -9.40 -4.86
CA ARG A 233 8.21 -8.29 -5.83
C ARG A 233 6.81 -7.67 -5.97
N PHE A 234 6.71 -6.54 -6.63
CA PHE A 234 5.42 -6.00 -7.05
C PHE A 234 4.92 -6.75 -8.29
N ASP A 235 3.64 -7.08 -8.33
CA ASP A 235 3.07 -7.82 -9.46
C ASP A 235 2.89 -6.89 -10.68
N GLU A 236 3.73 -7.09 -11.68
CA GLU A 236 3.74 -6.29 -12.92
C GLU A 236 2.55 -6.58 -13.84
N THR A 237 1.69 -7.54 -13.50
CA THR A 237 0.37 -7.69 -14.10
C THR A 237 -0.48 -6.45 -13.82
N LEU A 238 -0.33 -5.83 -12.63
CA LEU A 238 -0.96 -4.57 -12.27
C LEU A 238 -0.22 -3.40 -12.93
N ARG A 239 -0.72 -2.95 -14.09
CA ARG A 239 -0.06 -1.95 -14.94
C ARG A 239 -0.57 -0.53 -14.68
N ALA A 240 0.13 0.45 -15.24
CA ALA A 240 -0.19 1.87 -15.21
C ALA A 240 -0.36 2.42 -13.78
N TYR A 241 -1.52 2.94 -13.45
CA TYR A 241 -1.85 3.46 -12.11
C TYR A 241 -1.93 2.36 -11.03
N ALA A 242 -1.94 1.11 -11.43
CA ALA A 242 -1.78 -0.11 -10.62
C ALA A 242 -2.56 -0.13 -9.27
N LEU A 243 -3.80 0.37 -9.22
CA LEU A 243 -4.63 0.35 -7.99
C LEU A 243 -4.54 -1.01 -7.27
N ASN A 244 -4.29 -0.99 -5.96
CA ASN A 244 -4.17 -2.15 -5.07
C ASN A 244 -2.85 -2.95 -5.20
N GLU A 245 -1.80 -2.40 -5.81
CA GLU A 245 -0.45 -2.98 -5.80
C GLU A 245 0.11 -3.03 -4.37
N ASP A 246 -0.25 -2.06 -3.54
CA ASP A 246 0.10 -1.97 -2.12
C ASP A 246 -0.58 -3.07 -1.30
N LEU A 247 -1.84 -3.37 -1.58
CA LEU A 247 -2.54 -4.50 -0.98
C LEU A 247 -1.94 -5.84 -1.41
N ASP A 248 -1.60 -5.98 -2.70
CA ASP A 248 -0.97 -7.19 -3.22
C ASP A 248 0.38 -7.44 -2.55
N ALA A 249 1.24 -6.44 -2.49
CA ALA A 249 2.54 -6.51 -1.81
C ALA A 249 2.39 -6.79 -0.31
N SER A 250 1.41 -6.15 0.36
CA SER A 250 1.10 -6.41 1.76
C SER A 250 0.71 -7.86 2.02
N PHE A 251 -0.21 -8.40 1.24
CA PHE A 251 -0.67 -9.79 1.42
C PHE A 251 0.41 -10.80 1.08
N ALA A 252 1.25 -10.51 0.09
CA ALA A 252 2.41 -11.33 -0.23
C ALA A 252 3.42 -11.34 0.92
N ALA A 253 3.71 -10.17 1.51
CA ALA A 253 4.63 -10.05 2.64
C ALA A 253 4.12 -10.77 3.90
N MET A 254 2.81 -10.73 4.17
CA MET A 254 2.21 -11.42 5.33
C MET A 254 2.34 -12.96 5.31
N ARG A 255 2.80 -13.55 4.23
CA ARG A 255 3.19 -14.97 4.20
C ARG A 255 4.56 -15.24 4.83
N HIS A 256 5.34 -14.20 5.05
CA HIS A 256 6.70 -14.26 5.58
C HIS A 256 6.84 -13.64 6.98
N GLY A 257 5.81 -12.96 7.47
CA GLY A 257 5.81 -12.33 8.79
C GLY A 257 4.69 -11.29 8.94
N ALA A 258 4.61 -10.70 10.11
CA ALA A 258 3.60 -9.71 10.43
C ALA A 258 3.80 -8.38 9.69
N LEU A 259 2.71 -7.64 9.47
CA LEU A 259 2.76 -6.22 9.12
C LEU A 259 2.44 -5.37 10.36
N VAL A 260 3.25 -4.35 10.60
CA VAL A 260 3.17 -3.50 11.79
C VAL A 260 2.94 -2.04 11.40
N GLY A 261 2.01 -1.39 12.06
CA GLY A 261 1.82 0.05 12.02
C GLY A 261 2.61 0.73 13.16
N ALA A 262 3.64 1.49 12.84
CA ALA A 262 4.41 2.31 13.77
C ALA A 262 3.71 3.67 13.94
N ARG A 263 2.95 3.85 15.01
CA ARG A 263 2.14 5.07 15.22
C ARG A 263 2.96 6.31 15.55
N ASN A 264 4.18 6.13 16.01
CA ASN A 264 5.14 7.21 16.27
C ASN A 264 5.76 7.75 14.97
N ALA A 265 5.81 6.96 13.91
CA ALA A 265 6.21 7.42 12.57
C ALA A 265 5.00 8.03 11.86
N ARG A 266 5.08 9.29 11.42
CA ARG A 266 3.98 9.99 10.75
C ARG A 266 4.40 10.51 9.40
N ILE A 267 3.65 10.14 8.33
CA ILE A 267 3.86 10.61 6.97
C ILE A 267 2.59 11.29 6.47
N TYR A 268 2.75 12.50 5.95
CA TYR A 268 1.67 13.26 5.32
C TYR A 268 1.65 12.98 3.82
N HIS A 269 0.48 12.60 3.30
CA HIS A 269 0.28 12.41 1.87
C HIS A 269 -0.14 13.75 1.23
N HIS A 270 0.78 14.41 0.55
CA HIS A 270 0.56 15.73 -0.04
C HIS A 270 -0.50 15.71 -1.17
N ARG A 271 -0.67 14.56 -1.81
CA ARG A 271 -1.62 14.35 -2.92
C ARG A 271 -1.40 15.34 -4.05
N PHE A 272 -0.16 15.41 -4.50
CA PHE A 272 0.24 16.31 -5.57
C PHE A 272 -0.71 16.19 -6.79
N PRO A 273 -1.10 17.31 -7.46
CA PRO A 273 -1.99 17.26 -8.60
C PRO A 273 -1.40 16.46 -9.77
N GLY A 274 -2.25 15.75 -10.51
CA GLY A 274 -1.86 14.96 -11.68
C GLY A 274 -1.87 13.44 -11.45
N GLY A 275 -1.62 12.68 -12.50
CA GLY A 275 -1.51 11.21 -12.46
C GLY A 275 -2.82 10.45 -12.23
N ARG A 276 -3.96 11.11 -12.04
CA ARG A 276 -5.25 10.42 -11.86
C ARG A 276 -5.78 9.95 -13.21
N GLY A 277 -6.02 8.65 -13.31
CA GLY A 277 -6.58 8.05 -14.50
C GLY A 277 -7.99 8.56 -14.83
N ASP A 278 -8.39 8.41 -16.08
CA ASP A 278 -9.72 8.74 -16.54
C ASP A 278 -10.81 7.92 -15.81
N PRO A 279 -12.02 8.49 -15.56
CA PRO A 279 -13.07 7.82 -14.78
C PRO A 279 -13.47 6.44 -15.29
N TYR A 280 -13.44 6.21 -16.60
CA TYR A 280 -13.77 4.91 -17.18
C TYR A 280 -12.73 3.85 -16.80
N MET A 281 -11.44 4.14 -17.01
CA MET A 281 -10.38 3.24 -16.61
C MET A 281 -10.37 3.02 -15.10
N LEU A 282 -10.55 4.08 -14.30
CA LEU A 282 -10.64 3.94 -12.84
C LEU A 282 -11.80 3.03 -12.40
N GLY A 283 -12.95 3.13 -13.07
CA GLY A 283 -14.09 2.23 -12.83
C GLY A 283 -13.75 0.77 -13.08
N ALA A 284 -13.15 0.48 -14.21
CA ALA A 284 -12.73 -0.86 -14.58
C ALA A 284 -11.65 -1.41 -13.63
N MET A 285 -10.60 -0.62 -13.37
CA MET A 285 -9.47 -1.03 -12.54
C MET A 285 -9.87 -1.28 -11.08
N ARG A 286 -10.80 -0.48 -10.51
CA ARG A 286 -11.31 -0.70 -9.16
C ARG A 286 -11.94 -2.08 -8.97
N VAL A 287 -12.60 -2.58 -10.00
CA VAL A 287 -13.20 -3.93 -9.97
C VAL A 287 -12.17 -4.99 -10.33
N LEU A 288 -11.46 -4.80 -11.44
CA LEU A 288 -10.55 -5.78 -12.00
C LEU A 288 -9.37 -6.05 -11.06
N ASN A 289 -8.66 -4.99 -10.62
CA ASN A 289 -7.49 -5.13 -9.76
C ASN A 289 -7.86 -5.73 -8.39
N ARG A 290 -8.93 -5.21 -7.75
CA ARG A 290 -9.36 -5.75 -6.47
C ARG A 290 -9.77 -7.21 -6.54
N SER A 291 -10.44 -7.60 -7.61
CA SER A 291 -10.83 -9.00 -7.84
C SER A 291 -9.60 -9.87 -8.10
N TYR A 292 -8.70 -9.41 -8.94
CA TYR A 292 -7.45 -10.09 -9.24
C TYR A 292 -6.61 -10.32 -7.97
N VAL A 293 -6.33 -9.27 -7.21
CA VAL A 293 -5.57 -9.35 -5.96
C VAL A 293 -6.24 -10.30 -4.96
N THR A 294 -7.56 -10.17 -4.76
CA THR A 294 -8.30 -11.08 -3.87
C THR A 294 -8.16 -12.53 -4.30
N LEU A 295 -8.44 -12.83 -5.58
CA LEU A 295 -8.46 -14.20 -6.09
C LEU A 295 -7.05 -14.81 -6.15
N LYS A 296 -6.03 -14.02 -6.48
CA LYS A 296 -4.62 -14.40 -6.38
C LYS A 296 -4.29 -14.90 -4.97
N HIS A 297 -4.61 -14.10 -3.95
CA HIS A 297 -4.29 -14.45 -2.57
C HIS A 297 -5.23 -15.51 -1.96
N VAL A 298 -6.41 -15.75 -2.53
CA VAL A 298 -7.21 -16.95 -2.22
C VAL A 298 -6.42 -18.23 -2.50
N HIS A 299 -5.66 -18.26 -3.60
CA HIS A 299 -4.82 -19.40 -3.96
C HIS A 299 -3.50 -19.39 -3.18
N ASP A 300 -2.80 -18.25 -3.16
CA ASP A 300 -1.43 -18.13 -2.65
C ASP A 300 -1.34 -18.25 -1.12
N ALA A 301 -2.42 -17.95 -0.39
CA ALA A 301 -2.44 -17.97 1.07
C ALA A 301 -2.85 -19.30 1.70
N GLY A 302 -3.16 -20.32 0.91
CA GLY A 302 -3.58 -21.64 1.40
C GLY A 302 -4.84 -21.56 2.26
N LEU A 303 -5.85 -20.79 1.82
CA LEU A 303 -7.13 -20.64 2.54
C LEU A 303 -7.91 -21.95 2.55
N ALA A 304 -8.64 -22.19 3.64
CA ALA A 304 -9.60 -23.28 3.70
C ALA A 304 -10.70 -23.11 2.62
N PRO A 305 -11.28 -24.21 2.08
CA PRO A 305 -12.29 -24.11 1.04
C PRO A 305 -13.46 -23.17 1.36
N ALA A 306 -13.94 -23.17 2.60
CA ALA A 306 -15.02 -22.29 3.07
C ALA A 306 -14.62 -20.80 3.05
N GLU A 307 -13.37 -20.48 3.39
CA GLU A 307 -12.81 -19.13 3.35
C GLU A 307 -12.63 -18.66 1.90
N ALA A 308 -12.11 -19.51 1.04
CA ALA A 308 -11.96 -19.26 -0.38
C ALA A 308 -13.32 -18.97 -1.04
N ASP A 309 -14.34 -19.76 -0.74
CA ASP A 309 -15.70 -19.55 -1.26
C ASP A 309 -16.32 -18.26 -0.71
N ARG A 310 -16.05 -17.92 0.55
CA ARG A 310 -16.48 -16.64 1.13
C ARG A 310 -15.81 -15.47 0.40
N ALA A 311 -14.52 -15.52 0.15
CA ALA A 311 -13.80 -14.50 -0.61
C ALA A 311 -14.39 -14.31 -2.01
N ARG A 312 -14.66 -15.40 -2.74
CA ARG A 312 -15.32 -15.35 -4.06
C ARG A 312 -16.73 -14.74 -4.01
N ARG A 313 -17.53 -15.06 -2.97
CA ARG A 313 -18.83 -14.41 -2.75
C ARG A 313 -18.69 -12.91 -2.51
N LEU A 314 -17.70 -12.49 -1.71
CA LEU A 314 -17.42 -11.08 -1.44
C LEU A 314 -16.97 -10.32 -2.70
N VAL A 315 -16.21 -10.95 -3.60
CA VAL A 315 -15.85 -10.36 -4.91
C VAL A 315 -17.10 -10.08 -5.72
N ARG A 316 -18.06 -11.04 -5.83
CA ARG A 316 -19.32 -10.83 -6.53
C ARG A 316 -20.18 -9.74 -5.89
N GLN A 317 -20.23 -9.71 -4.57
CA GLN A 317 -20.97 -8.68 -3.80
C GLN A 317 -20.35 -7.30 -3.99
N PHE A 318 -19.03 -7.18 -3.93
CA PHE A 318 -18.33 -5.93 -4.16
C PHE A 318 -18.64 -5.34 -5.54
N TYR A 319 -18.64 -6.14 -6.59
CA TYR A 319 -19.04 -5.72 -7.92
C TYR A 319 -20.46 -5.13 -7.94
N ARG A 320 -21.44 -5.84 -7.35
CA ARG A 320 -22.84 -5.38 -7.28
C ARG A 320 -22.94 -4.04 -6.52
N LEU A 321 -22.27 -3.93 -5.39
CA LEU A 321 -22.24 -2.69 -4.59
C LEU A 321 -21.57 -1.55 -5.36
N LYS A 322 -20.53 -1.84 -6.15
CA LYS A 322 -19.87 -0.82 -6.97
C LYS A 322 -20.80 -0.28 -8.06
N VAL A 323 -21.56 -1.13 -8.73
CA VAL A 323 -22.62 -0.73 -9.67
C VAL A 323 -23.64 0.18 -8.95
N LEU A 324 -24.19 -0.27 -7.83
CA LEU A 324 -25.19 0.49 -7.06
C LEU A 324 -24.65 1.84 -6.59
N SER A 325 -23.37 1.93 -6.22
CA SER A 325 -22.74 3.16 -5.75
C SER A 325 -22.60 4.24 -6.84
N CYS A 326 -22.64 3.86 -8.13
CA CYS A 326 -22.61 4.78 -9.25
C CYS A 326 -23.99 5.40 -9.56
N LEU A 327 -25.09 4.65 -9.28
CA LEU A 327 -26.45 5.06 -9.68
C LEU A 327 -26.88 6.45 -9.22
N PRO A 328 -26.70 6.86 -7.94
CA PRO A 328 -27.14 8.17 -7.46
C PRO A 328 -26.42 9.36 -8.12
N ARG A 329 -25.34 9.11 -8.86
CA ARG A 329 -24.47 10.11 -9.47
C ARG A 329 -24.45 10.07 -10.99
N LEU A 330 -25.38 9.33 -11.62
CA LEU A 330 -25.45 9.20 -13.07
C LEU A 330 -25.76 10.53 -13.81
N TYR A 331 -26.17 11.58 -13.09
CA TYR A 331 -26.27 12.93 -13.65
C TYR A 331 -24.91 13.51 -14.04
N ARG A 332 -23.79 13.01 -13.47
CA ARG A 332 -22.42 13.43 -13.80
C ARG A 332 -21.84 12.53 -14.90
N ARG A 333 -21.22 13.15 -15.94
CA ARG A 333 -20.53 12.42 -17.02
C ARG A 333 -19.49 11.45 -16.46
N ALA A 334 -18.63 11.92 -15.56
CA ALA A 334 -17.60 11.10 -14.92
C ALA A 334 -18.15 9.84 -14.22
N SER A 335 -19.32 9.93 -13.58
CA SER A 335 -19.94 8.75 -12.92
C SER A 335 -20.57 7.78 -13.91
N ARG A 336 -21.08 8.29 -15.04
CA ARG A 336 -21.53 7.42 -16.15
C ARG A 336 -20.35 6.68 -16.78
N ASP A 337 -19.23 7.36 -16.97
CA ASP A 337 -18.02 6.76 -17.53
C ASP A 337 -17.42 5.76 -16.54
N GLU A 338 -17.38 6.05 -15.24
CA GLU A 338 -16.99 5.12 -14.19
C GLU A 338 -17.85 3.83 -14.25
N LEU A 339 -19.18 3.97 -14.32
CA LEU A 339 -20.10 2.83 -14.40
C LEU A 339 -19.87 1.99 -15.68
N ARG A 340 -19.65 2.65 -16.83
CA ARG A 340 -19.31 1.95 -18.08
C ARG A 340 -18.01 1.14 -17.94
N GLY A 341 -17.01 1.70 -17.26
CA GLY A 341 -15.77 0.99 -16.95
C GLY A 341 -16.01 -0.23 -16.05
N VAL A 342 -16.84 -0.09 -15.02
CA VAL A 342 -17.24 -1.21 -14.15
C VAL A 342 -17.88 -2.33 -14.96
N PHE A 343 -18.78 -2.02 -15.89
CA PHE A 343 -19.40 -3.04 -16.77
C PHE A 343 -18.39 -3.66 -17.75
N ALA A 344 -17.47 -2.87 -18.28
CA ALA A 344 -16.45 -3.38 -19.19
C ALA A 344 -15.52 -4.43 -18.56
N ALA A 345 -15.35 -4.40 -17.21
CA ALA A 345 -14.56 -5.38 -16.46
C ALA A 345 -15.32 -6.68 -16.11
N LEU A 346 -16.65 -6.74 -16.34
CA LEU A 346 -17.50 -7.82 -15.81
C LEU A 346 -17.14 -9.21 -16.36
N ASP A 347 -16.85 -9.31 -17.66
CA ASP A 347 -16.52 -10.59 -18.27
C ASP A 347 -15.21 -11.17 -17.74
N GLY A 348 -14.20 -10.30 -17.56
CA GLY A 348 -12.94 -10.69 -16.92
C GLY A 348 -13.14 -11.11 -15.48
N LEU A 349 -13.97 -10.37 -14.72
CA LEU A 349 -14.32 -10.73 -13.35
C LEU A 349 -14.96 -12.13 -13.30
N ARG A 350 -15.94 -12.41 -14.16
CA ARG A 350 -16.61 -13.72 -14.22
C ARG A 350 -15.62 -14.85 -14.53
N ALA A 351 -14.74 -14.62 -15.50
CA ALA A 351 -13.72 -15.59 -15.88
C ALA A 351 -12.75 -15.86 -14.71
N MET A 352 -12.24 -14.83 -14.04
CA MET A 352 -11.31 -14.97 -12.90
C MET A 352 -11.93 -15.71 -11.72
N LEU A 353 -13.23 -15.60 -11.45
CA LEU A 353 -13.90 -16.26 -10.31
C LEU A 353 -13.81 -17.79 -10.33
N HIS A 354 -13.61 -18.38 -11.51
CA HIS A 354 -13.55 -19.83 -11.69
C HIS A 354 -12.21 -20.30 -12.25
N ALA A 355 -11.28 -19.38 -12.50
CA ALA A 355 -9.97 -19.69 -13.07
C ALA A 355 -9.02 -20.29 -12.02
N PRO A 356 -8.13 -21.19 -12.43
CA PRO A 356 -6.99 -21.58 -11.62
C PRO A 356 -5.99 -20.43 -11.47
N ARG A 357 -5.06 -20.56 -10.51
CA ARG A 357 -4.12 -19.49 -10.15
C ARG A 357 -3.27 -18.98 -11.32
N GLU A 358 -2.77 -19.90 -12.12
CA GLU A 358 -1.90 -19.68 -13.27
C GLU A 358 -2.57 -18.87 -14.40
N ASP A 359 -3.87 -18.97 -14.55
CA ASP A 359 -4.63 -18.26 -15.59
C ASP A 359 -5.00 -16.82 -15.21
N LEU A 360 -4.98 -16.46 -13.91
CA LEU A 360 -5.41 -15.14 -13.45
C LEU A 360 -4.67 -13.97 -14.13
N PRO A 361 -3.31 -13.98 -14.28
CA PRO A 361 -2.59 -12.90 -14.94
C PRO A 361 -2.98 -12.74 -16.42
N ARG A 362 -3.17 -13.84 -17.13
CA ARG A 362 -3.59 -13.84 -18.55
C ARG A 362 -4.99 -13.24 -18.71
N ILE A 363 -5.97 -13.74 -17.92
CA ILE A 363 -7.37 -13.25 -17.97
C ILE A 363 -7.42 -11.76 -17.61
N TYR A 364 -6.66 -11.34 -16.61
CA TYR A 364 -6.55 -9.94 -16.24
C TYR A 364 -6.03 -9.09 -17.40
N SER A 365 -4.88 -9.45 -17.99
CA SER A 365 -4.22 -8.69 -19.05
C SER A 365 -5.09 -8.60 -20.33
N GLU A 366 -5.73 -9.69 -20.72
CA GLU A 366 -6.65 -9.71 -21.85
C GLU A 366 -7.88 -8.81 -21.60
N THR A 367 -8.40 -8.81 -20.37
CA THR A 367 -9.54 -7.96 -20.01
C THR A 367 -9.15 -6.50 -19.98
N GLU A 368 -7.99 -6.15 -19.39
CA GLU A 368 -7.47 -4.78 -19.37
C GLU A 368 -7.27 -4.27 -20.81
N ALA A 369 -6.67 -5.06 -21.68
CA ALA A 369 -6.47 -4.70 -23.10
C ALA A 369 -7.81 -4.41 -23.81
N ARG A 370 -8.82 -5.24 -23.61
CA ARG A 370 -10.18 -5.00 -24.16
C ARG A 370 -10.83 -3.74 -23.61
N VAL A 371 -10.64 -3.46 -22.32
CA VAL A 371 -11.15 -2.23 -21.68
C VAL A 371 -10.49 -1.02 -22.31
N ARG A 372 -9.17 -1.02 -22.49
CA ARG A 372 -8.41 0.07 -23.14
C ARG A 372 -8.83 0.28 -24.59
N ALA A 373 -8.97 -0.78 -25.38
CA ALA A 373 -9.42 -0.72 -26.76
C ALA A 373 -10.82 -0.08 -26.89
N ARG A 374 -11.74 -0.40 -25.98
CA ARG A 374 -13.08 0.23 -25.93
C ARG A 374 -13.03 1.71 -25.53
N GLN A 375 -12.02 2.15 -24.81
CA GLN A 375 -11.80 3.57 -24.48
C GLN A 375 -11.32 4.36 -25.70
N SER A 376 -10.30 3.86 -26.42
CA SER A 376 -9.71 4.54 -27.59
C SER A 376 -10.67 4.66 -28.78
N GLY A 377 -11.66 3.81 -28.91
CA GLY A 377 -12.70 3.88 -29.94
C GLY A 377 -13.87 4.83 -29.63
N ARG A 378 -13.79 5.67 -28.60
CA ARG A 378 -14.85 6.62 -28.22
C ARG A 378 -14.65 7.97 -28.89
N PRO A 379 -15.72 8.59 -29.45
CA PRO A 379 -15.67 9.99 -29.82
C PRO A 379 -15.49 10.87 -28.56
N SER A 380 -14.64 11.87 -28.67
CA SER A 380 -14.27 12.87 -27.64
C SER A 380 -15.49 13.64 -27.11
#